data_ebeaf9d29be94272ef5e8c2ea930d24f
#
_entry.id   ebeaf9d29be94272ef5e8c2ea930d24f
#
_cell.length_a   1.000
_cell.length_b   1.000
_cell.length_c   1.000
_cell.angle_alpha   90.00
_cell.angle_beta   90.00
_cell.angle_gamma   90.00
#
_symmetry.space_group_name_H-M   'P 1'
#
loop_
_entity.id
_entity.type
_entity.pdbx_description
1 polymer ?
#
loop_
_entity_poly.entity_id
_entity_poly.type
_entity_poly.pdbx_seq_one_letter_code
_entity_poly.pdbx_strand_id
1 'polypeptide(L)'
;NLNDFRYPVQYVLRPNLDFRGFCGKVASGIIRKGDEVMALPSGKKSHVKSIVTYDGELDYAYPPMSVTLTLEDEIDVSRGEMLVHPDNVPTVGRNFEAMLVWMDEEKMDLEKSFFQKQTTNTSRTRIDSIKYKVDINTMEHLSVENGKLKKEDVPMQLNQIARVVLTSSKELFFD
;
A
#
# COMPACT_ATOMS: atom_id res chain seq x y z
N ASN A 1 -11.64 1.30 -9.82
CA ASN A 1 -10.69 1.64 -10.86
C ASN A 1 -10.32 0.37 -11.64
N LEU A 2 -10.57 0.34 -12.95
CA LEU A 2 -10.29 -0.81 -13.83
C LEU A 2 -9.02 -0.61 -14.65
N ASN A 3 -8.38 0.57 -14.57
CA ASN A 3 -7.23 0.91 -15.40
C ASN A 3 -5.90 0.65 -14.67
N ASP A 4 -5.84 0.92 -13.37
CA ASP A 4 -4.59 0.85 -12.61
C ASP A 4 -4.50 -0.50 -11.93
N PHE A 5 -3.82 -1.45 -12.58
CA PHE A 5 -3.64 -2.79 -11.99
C PHE A 5 -2.75 -2.71 -10.76
N ARG A 6 -3.29 -3.20 -9.63
CA ARG A 6 -2.61 -3.31 -8.33
C ARG A 6 -2.90 -4.67 -7.72
N TYR A 7 -1.86 -5.45 -7.54
CA TYR A 7 -1.95 -6.80 -7.00
C TYR A 7 -0.98 -7.00 -5.84
N PRO A 8 -1.40 -6.70 -4.60
CA PRO A 8 -0.61 -6.96 -3.40
C PRO A 8 -0.42 -8.46 -3.18
N VAL A 9 0.82 -8.91 -3.10
CA VAL A 9 1.14 -10.32 -2.85
C VAL A 9 0.93 -10.63 -1.38
N GLN A 10 0.05 -11.59 -1.10
CA GLN A 10 -0.27 -12.05 0.27
C GLN A 10 0.58 -13.25 0.66
N TYR A 11 0.80 -14.16 -0.29
CA TYR A 11 1.46 -15.43 -0.04
C TYR A 11 2.15 -15.93 -1.31
N VAL A 12 3.29 -16.59 -1.15
CA VAL A 12 3.99 -17.26 -2.26
C VAL A 12 3.82 -18.76 -2.09
N LEU A 13 3.15 -19.38 -3.03
CA LEU A 13 2.90 -20.82 -3.08
C LEU A 13 4.01 -21.49 -3.88
N ARG A 14 4.77 -22.38 -3.25
CA ARG A 14 5.84 -23.14 -3.88
C ARG A 14 5.80 -24.59 -3.42
N PRO A 15 4.84 -25.39 -3.90
CA PRO A 15 4.67 -26.78 -3.50
C PRO A 15 5.82 -27.69 -3.98
N ASN A 16 6.51 -27.30 -5.06
CA ASN A 16 7.67 -27.99 -5.61
C ASN A 16 8.59 -27.00 -6.33
N LEU A 17 9.68 -27.49 -6.93
CA LEU A 17 10.67 -26.64 -7.61
C LEU A 17 10.16 -26.05 -8.94
N ASP A 18 9.17 -26.70 -9.56
CA ASP A 18 8.68 -26.35 -10.90
C ASP A 18 7.48 -25.38 -10.86
N PHE A 19 6.89 -25.16 -9.68
CA PHE A 19 5.73 -24.29 -9.53
C PHE A 19 5.99 -23.18 -8.52
N ARG A 20 5.83 -21.93 -8.97
CA ARG A 20 5.80 -20.75 -8.11
C ARG A 20 4.56 -19.93 -8.44
N GLY A 21 3.65 -19.82 -7.48
CA GLY A 21 2.44 -19.01 -7.57
C GLY A 21 2.44 -17.88 -6.58
N PHE A 22 2.03 -16.69 -7.02
CA PHE A 22 1.84 -15.51 -6.19
C PHE A 22 0.37 -15.38 -5.89
N CYS A 23 -0.01 -15.64 -4.63
CA CYS A 23 -1.40 -15.59 -4.20
C CYS A 23 -1.72 -14.19 -3.67
N GLY A 24 -2.87 -13.66 -4.05
CA GLY A 24 -3.32 -12.35 -3.62
C GLY A 24 -4.75 -12.06 -4.06
N LYS A 25 -5.15 -10.83 -3.80
CA LYS A 25 -6.44 -10.28 -4.21
C LYS A 25 -6.18 -9.11 -5.15
N VAL A 26 -6.84 -9.11 -6.31
CA VAL A 26 -6.80 -7.96 -7.21
C VAL A 26 -7.41 -6.77 -6.49
N ALA A 27 -6.60 -5.75 -6.20
CA ALA A 27 -7.03 -4.55 -5.48
C ALA A 27 -7.64 -3.53 -6.43
N SER A 28 -7.06 -3.37 -7.62
CA SER A 28 -7.59 -2.53 -8.70
C SER A 28 -7.11 -3.03 -10.06
N GLY A 29 -7.74 -2.54 -11.14
CA GLY A 29 -7.40 -2.87 -12.51
C GLY A 29 -7.80 -4.29 -12.94
N ILE A 30 -7.43 -4.64 -14.16
CA ILE A 30 -7.68 -5.95 -14.76
C ILE A 30 -6.33 -6.53 -15.15
N ILE A 31 -6.14 -7.82 -14.91
CA ILE A 31 -4.98 -8.59 -15.37
C ILE A 31 -5.44 -9.69 -16.30
N ARG A 32 -4.70 -9.90 -17.39
CA ARG A 32 -4.95 -10.96 -18.37
C ARG A 32 -3.76 -11.91 -18.47
N LYS A 33 -4.03 -13.12 -18.85
CA LYS A 33 -2.98 -14.08 -19.24
C LYS A 33 -2.15 -13.48 -20.38
N GLY A 34 -0.82 -13.51 -20.26
CA GLY A 34 0.12 -12.92 -21.20
C GLY A 34 0.48 -11.45 -20.94
N ASP A 35 -0.21 -10.74 -20.05
CA ASP A 35 0.13 -9.36 -19.71
C ASP A 35 1.53 -9.27 -19.08
N GLU A 36 2.27 -8.22 -19.47
CA GLU A 36 3.53 -7.88 -18.81
C GLU A 36 3.24 -7.29 -17.42
N VAL A 37 3.97 -7.76 -16.43
CA VAL A 37 3.88 -7.25 -15.04
C VAL A 37 5.26 -6.87 -14.52
N MET A 38 5.27 -5.91 -13.61
CA MET A 38 6.45 -5.47 -12.88
C MET A 38 6.26 -5.70 -11.39
N ALA A 39 7.26 -6.29 -10.76
CA ALA A 39 7.31 -6.46 -9.31
C ALA A 39 7.89 -5.21 -8.64
N LEU A 40 7.20 -4.69 -7.63
CA LEU A 40 7.67 -3.56 -6.83
C LEU A 40 8.05 -4.02 -5.41
N PRO A 41 9.15 -3.49 -4.84
CA PRO A 41 9.93 -2.35 -5.32
C PRO A 41 11.08 -2.71 -6.29
N SER A 42 11.31 -4.00 -6.59
CA SER A 42 12.50 -4.45 -7.35
C SER A 42 12.58 -3.92 -8.78
N GLY A 43 11.44 -3.63 -9.42
CA GLY A 43 11.35 -3.25 -10.82
C GLY A 43 11.55 -4.40 -11.82
N LYS A 44 11.66 -5.63 -11.35
CA LYS A 44 11.80 -6.82 -12.22
C LYS A 44 10.51 -7.08 -12.97
N LYS A 45 10.62 -7.43 -14.25
CA LYS A 45 9.48 -7.68 -15.14
C LYS A 45 9.38 -9.14 -15.52
N SER A 46 8.16 -9.56 -15.80
CA SER A 46 7.83 -10.87 -16.38
C SER A 46 6.44 -10.82 -17.03
N HIS A 47 5.98 -11.93 -17.60
CA HIS A 47 4.64 -12.05 -18.15
C HIS A 47 3.81 -13.05 -17.33
N VAL A 48 2.51 -12.78 -17.26
CA VAL A 48 1.56 -13.68 -16.60
C VAL A 48 1.42 -14.96 -17.43
N LYS A 49 1.89 -16.07 -16.88
CA LYS A 49 1.79 -17.40 -17.50
C LYS A 49 0.39 -17.98 -17.34
N SER A 50 -0.16 -17.92 -16.12
CA SER A 50 -1.51 -18.36 -15.81
C SER A 50 -2.14 -17.60 -14.66
N ILE A 51 -3.46 -17.58 -14.64
CA ILE A 51 -4.29 -17.03 -13.56
C ILE A 51 -5.11 -18.21 -13.02
N VAL A 52 -4.84 -18.63 -11.79
CA VAL A 52 -5.40 -19.86 -11.23
C VAL A 52 -6.32 -19.54 -10.06
N THR A 53 -7.49 -20.20 -10.02
CA THR A 53 -8.41 -20.21 -8.90
C THR A 53 -8.66 -21.64 -8.43
N TYR A 54 -9.44 -21.82 -7.38
CA TYR A 54 -9.87 -23.15 -6.94
C TYR A 54 -10.64 -23.89 -8.03
N ASP A 55 -11.43 -23.18 -8.84
CA ASP A 55 -12.27 -23.73 -9.91
C ASP A 55 -11.53 -23.92 -11.23
N GLY A 56 -10.24 -23.58 -11.31
CA GLY A 56 -9.42 -23.73 -12.50
C GLY A 56 -8.74 -22.44 -12.97
N GLU A 57 -8.24 -22.48 -14.21
CA GLU A 57 -7.57 -21.33 -14.84
C GLU A 57 -8.57 -20.34 -15.42
N LEU A 58 -8.19 -19.07 -15.38
CA LEU A 58 -8.94 -17.94 -15.94
C LEU A 58 -8.11 -17.23 -17.01
N ASP A 59 -8.78 -16.61 -17.98
CA ASP A 59 -8.14 -15.77 -18.99
C ASP A 59 -7.84 -14.36 -18.43
N TYR A 60 -8.63 -13.89 -17.46
CA TYR A 60 -8.46 -12.58 -16.80
C TYR A 60 -9.00 -12.59 -15.38
N ALA A 61 -8.53 -11.63 -14.58
CA ALA A 61 -9.05 -11.38 -13.24
C ALA A 61 -9.20 -9.87 -12.98
N TYR A 62 -10.13 -9.52 -12.09
CA TYR A 62 -10.49 -8.14 -11.74
C TYR A 62 -10.84 -8.04 -10.25
N PRO A 63 -10.95 -6.82 -9.69
CA PRO A 63 -11.33 -6.64 -8.30
C PRO A 63 -12.75 -7.14 -7.99
N PRO A 64 -12.99 -7.80 -6.88
CA PRO A 64 -12.07 -8.15 -5.80
C PRO A 64 -11.61 -9.62 -5.83
N MET A 65 -11.40 -10.21 -7.00
CA MET A 65 -11.08 -11.63 -7.15
C MET A 65 -9.78 -12.00 -6.43
N SER A 66 -9.82 -13.13 -5.72
CA SER A 66 -8.64 -13.77 -5.14
C SER A 66 -8.12 -14.82 -6.10
N VAL A 67 -6.91 -14.68 -6.57
CA VAL A 67 -6.30 -15.54 -7.58
C VAL A 67 -4.85 -15.87 -7.23
N THR A 68 -4.30 -16.85 -7.91
CA THR A 68 -2.87 -17.14 -7.92
C THR A 68 -2.32 -16.83 -9.30
N LEU A 69 -1.35 -15.93 -9.38
CA LEU A 69 -0.64 -15.62 -10.61
C LEU A 69 0.64 -16.44 -10.69
N THR A 70 0.85 -17.09 -11.83
CA THR A 70 2.15 -17.66 -12.18
C THR A 70 2.80 -16.81 -13.25
N LEU A 71 4.11 -16.69 -13.22
CA LEU A 71 4.89 -15.88 -14.14
C LEU A 71 5.77 -16.75 -15.02
N GLU A 72 6.13 -16.26 -16.20
CA GLU A 72 7.00 -16.97 -17.14
C GLU A 72 8.44 -17.06 -16.62
N ASP A 73 8.91 -15.97 -16.00
CA ASP A 73 10.26 -15.88 -15.46
C ASP A 73 10.28 -16.12 -13.95
N GLU A 74 11.37 -16.69 -13.46
CA GLU A 74 11.62 -16.81 -12.02
C GLU A 74 12.10 -15.46 -11.43
N ILE A 75 11.17 -14.61 -11.08
CA ILE A 75 11.47 -13.38 -10.34
C ILE A 75 11.08 -13.56 -8.87
N ASP A 76 11.90 -12.99 -7.97
CA ASP A 76 11.58 -12.99 -6.56
C ASP A 76 10.58 -11.90 -6.24
N VAL A 77 9.42 -12.32 -5.73
CA VAL A 77 8.38 -11.44 -5.18
C VAL A 77 7.95 -12.03 -3.84
N SER A 78 7.91 -11.21 -2.83
CA SER A 78 7.58 -11.61 -1.46
C SER A 78 6.25 -11.03 -1.00
N ARG A 79 5.72 -11.58 0.10
CA ARG A 79 4.59 -10.97 0.79
C ARG A 79 4.88 -9.51 1.14
N GLY A 80 3.94 -8.63 0.85
CA GLY A 80 4.06 -7.18 1.07
C GLY A 80 4.53 -6.41 -0.15
N GLU A 81 5.06 -7.11 -1.15
CA GLU A 81 5.38 -6.55 -2.46
C GLU A 81 4.15 -6.51 -3.37
N MET A 82 4.25 -5.85 -4.50
CA MET A 82 3.12 -5.62 -5.40
C MET A 82 3.49 -5.93 -6.85
N LEU A 83 2.56 -6.54 -7.57
CA LEU A 83 2.63 -6.63 -9.03
C LEU A 83 1.75 -5.55 -9.65
N VAL A 84 2.29 -4.87 -10.66
CA VAL A 84 1.63 -3.78 -11.40
C VAL A 84 1.88 -3.93 -12.89
N HIS A 85 1.13 -3.20 -13.73
CA HIS A 85 1.51 -3.04 -15.13
C HIS A 85 2.70 -2.07 -15.23
N PRO A 86 3.70 -2.35 -16.09
CA PRO A 86 4.92 -1.53 -16.14
C PRO A 86 4.73 -0.12 -16.71
N ASP A 87 3.65 0.13 -17.43
CA ASP A 87 3.25 1.43 -17.98
C ASP A 87 2.40 2.28 -17.01
N ASN A 88 2.00 1.70 -15.88
CA ASN A 88 1.21 2.36 -14.85
C ASN A 88 1.71 1.98 -13.45
N VAL A 89 2.81 2.60 -13.04
CA VAL A 89 3.49 2.31 -11.77
C VAL A 89 3.06 3.33 -10.72
N PRO A 90 2.64 2.87 -9.51
CA PRO A 90 2.37 3.78 -8.40
C PRO A 90 3.66 4.46 -7.93
N THR A 91 3.52 5.54 -7.19
CA THR A 91 4.65 6.15 -6.50
C THR A 91 5.20 5.19 -5.45
N VAL A 92 6.52 5.01 -5.45
CA VAL A 92 7.23 4.19 -4.47
C VAL A 92 8.06 5.09 -3.57
N GLY A 93 7.85 5.02 -2.27
CA GLY A 93 8.58 5.89 -1.35
C GLY A 93 8.41 5.51 0.11
N ARG A 94 9.24 6.12 0.95
CA ARG A 94 9.21 5.96 2.41
C ARG A 94 8.69 7.18 3.12
N ASN A 95 8.76 8.34 2.45
CA ASN A 95 8.31 9.62 2.98
C ASN A 95 7.05 10.04 2.23
N PHE A 96 6.00 10.32 2.93
CA PHE A 96 4.72 10.69 2.33
C PHE A 96 3.89 11.54 3.28
N GLU A 97 2.91 12.22 2.72
CA GLU A 97 1.91 12.94 3.48
C GLU A 97 0.59 12.17 3.47
N ALA A 98 -0.09 12.16 4.60
CA ALA A 98 -1.39 11.52 4.71
C ALA A 98 -2.34 12.30 5.61
N MET A 99 -3.64 12.11 5.37
CA MET A 99 -4.66 12.48 6.35
C MET A 99 -4.76 11.37 7.38
N LEU A 100 -4.59 11.73 8.65
CA LEU A 100 -4.64 10.81 9.77
C LEU A 100 -5.83 11.14 10.68
N VAL A 101 -6.57 10.13 11.07
CA VAL A 101 -7.57 10.20 12.14
C VAL A 101 -7.00 9.48 13.36
N TRP A 102 -6.91 10.17 14.48
CA TRP A 102 -6.43 9.58 15.73
C TRP A 102 -7.58 8.91 16.47
N MET A 103 -7.50 7.59 16.66
CA MET A 103 -8.57 6.77 17.23
C MET A 103 -8.27 6.25 18.64
N ASP A 104 -7.12 6.64 19.23
CA ASP A 104 -6.72 6.24 20.58
C ASP A 104 -7.17 7.26 21.62
N GLU A 105 -7.55 6.79 22.82
CA GLU A 105 -7.86 7.64 23.97
C GLU A 105 -6.60 8.32 24.52
N GLU A 106 -5.44 7.66 24.41
CA GLU A 106 -4.17 8.27 24.74
C GLU A 106 -3.77 9.29 23.66
N LYS A 107 -3.21 10.41 24.11
CA LYS A 107 -2.66 11.41 23.18
C LYS A 107 -1.55 10.81 22.35
N MET A 108 -1.52 11.17 21.08
CA MET A 108 -0.45 10.76 20.17
C MET A 108 0.91 11.24 20.70
N ASP A 109 1.88 10.34 20.71
CA ASP A 109 3.27 10.64 21.05
C ASP A 109 4.12 10.63 19.77
N LEU A 110 4.65 11.79 19.40
CA LEU A 110 5.48 11.96 18.20
C LEU A 110 6.84 11.26 18.29
N GLU A 111 7.29 10.93 19.50
CA GLU A 111 8.55 10.21 19.68
C GLU A 111 8.41 8.69 19.45
N LYS A 112 7.17 8.18 19.52
CA LYS A 112 6.88 6.78 19.27
C LYS A 112 6.87 6.45 17.78
N SER A 113 7.24 5.23 17.46
CA SER A 113 7.00 4.62 16.15
C SER A 113 5.77 3.73 16.22
N PHE A 114 4.98 3.74 15.16
CA PHE A 114 3.74 2.99 15.04
C PHE A 114 3.89 1.87 14.03
N PHE A 115 3.13 0.79 14.21
CA PHE A 115 2.98 -0.21 13.16
C PHE A 115 2.01 0.31 12.11
N GLN A 116 2.47 0.30 10.86
CA GLN A 116 1.67 0.63 9.69
C GLN A 116 1.41 -0.62 8.88
N LYS A 117 0.16 -0.78 8.47
CA LYS A 117 -0.24 -1.82 7.53
C LYS A 117 -0.81 -1.17 6.27
N GLN A 118 -0.18 -1.47 5.14
CA GLN A 118 -0.69 -1.13 3.82
C GLN A 118 -0.89 -2.42 3.04
N THR A 119 -2.16 -2.78 2.79
CA THR A 119 -2.52 -4.06 2.17
C THR A 119 -1.85 -5.24 2.88
N THR A 120 -0.83 -5.83 2.30
CA THR A 120 -0.06 -6.97 2.85
C THR A 120 1.29 -6.57 3.42
N ASN A 121 1.70 -5.30 3.24
CA ASN A 121 2.95 -4.76 3.77
C ASN A 121 2.75 -4.26 5.21
N THR A 122 3.61 -4.73 6.11
CA THR A 122 3.68 -4.23 7.49
C THR A 122 5.05 -3.60 7.72
N SER A 123 5.06 -2.37 8.18
CA SER A 123 6.26 -1.59 8.44
C SER A 123 6.15 -0.81 9.74
N ARG A 124 7.26 -0.27 10.22
CA ARG A 124 7.26 0.74 11.27
C ARG A 124 7.24 2.12 10.64
N THR A 125 6.42 3.00 11.17
CA THR A 125 6.26 4.36 10.68
C THR A 125 6.36 5.35 11.82
N ARG A 126 7.06 6.46 11.56
CA ARG A 126 7.15 7.59 12.47
C ARG A 126 6.40 8.78 11.88
N ILE A 127 5.73 9.51 12.74
CA ILE A 127 5.11 10.79 12.38
C ILE A 127 6.17 11.87 12.61
N ASP A 128 6.64 12.47 11.51
CA ASP A 128 7.71 13.48 11.58
C ASP A 128 7.18 14.85 11.96
N SER A 129 5.99 15.20 11.44
CA SER A 129 5.34 16.48 11.76
C SER A 129 3.85 16.45 11.45
N ILE A 130 3.12 17.35 12.08
CA ILE A 130 1.72 17.65 11.77
C ILE A 130 1.72 18.97 11.00
N LYS A 131 1.17 18.97 9.78
CA LYS A 131 1.07 20.16 8.95
C LYS A 131 -0.09 21.06 9.39
N TYR A 132 -1.24 20.47 9.58
CA TYR A 132 -2.43 21.13 10.09
C TYR A 132 -3.41 20.11 10.66
N LYS A 133 -4.31 20.57 11.54
CA LYS A 133 -5.47 19.82 11.98
C LYS A 133 -6.72 20.32 11.24
N VAL A 134 -7.74 19.48 11.15
CA VAL A 134 -9.03 19.82 10.57
C VAL A 134 -10.06 19.92 11.68
N ASP A 135 -10.79 21.02 11.74
CA ASP A 135 -11.98 21.11 12.60
C ASP A 135 -13.11 20.29 11.97
N ILE A 136 -13.56 19.26 12.68
CA ILE A 136 -14.57 18.32 12.16
C ILE A 136 -15.97 18.95 12.03
N ASN A 137 -16.23 20.08 12.69
CA ASN A 137 -17.52 20.74 12.64
C ASN A 137 -17.60 21.75 11.50
N THR A 138 -16.52 22.52 11.29
CA THR A 138 -16.46 23.55 10.25
C THR A 138 -15.78 23.08 8.98
N MET A 139 -15.04 21.98 9.04
CA MET A 139 -14.17 21.46 7.97
C MET A 139 -13.05 22.45 7.58
N GLU A 140 -12.80 23.46 8.42
CA GLU A 140 -11.72 24.41 8.21
C GLU A 140 -10.40 23.86 8.74
N HIS A 141 -9.32 24.28 8.11
CA HIS A 141 -7.98 23.99 8.59
C HIS A 141 -7.70 24.87 9.81
N LEU A 142 -7.48 24.24 10.95
CA LEU A 142 -7.03 24.95 12.15
C LEU A 142 -5.61 25.45 11.88
N SER A 143 -5.49 26.77 11.80
CA SER A 143 -4.32 27.46 11.28
C SER A 143 -3.05 27.16 12.05
N VAL A 144 -2.03 26.96 11.29
CA VAL A 144 -0.64 26.97 11.69
C VAL A 144 -0.18 28.42 11.64
N GLU A 145 -0.01 29.08 12.77
CA GLU A 145 0.65 30.40 12.80
C GLU A 145 2.12 30.22 12.40
N ASN A 146 2.55 30.90 11.33
CA ASN A 146 3.92 30.85 10.78
C ASN A 146 4.41 29.45 10.35
N GLY A 147 3.53 28.59 9.82
CA GLY A 147 3.91 27.26 9.34
C GLY A 147 4.19 26.25 10.46
N LYS A 148 3.87 26.56 11.72
CA LYS A 148 4.00 25.63 12.86
C LYS A 148 2.73 25.64 13.70
N LEU A 149 2.22 24.46 14.03
CA LEU A 149 1.19 24.30 15.05
C LEU A 149 1.71 24.88 16.37
N LYS A 150 0.84 25.58 17.13
CA LYS A 150 1.20 25.96 18.49
C LYS A 150 1.61 24.72 19.27
N LYS A 151 2.63 24.86 20.11
CA LYS A 151 3.16 23.74 20.93
C LYS A 151 2.08 23.04 21.77
N GLU A 152 0.98 23.75 22.05
CA GLU A 152 -0.17 23.30 22.82
C GLU A 152 -1.17 22.46 21.99
N ASP A 153 -1.12 22.56 20.65
CA ASP A 153 -2.00 21.82 19.72
C ASP A 153 -1.43 20.51 19.24
N VAL A 154 -0.22 20.18 19.60
CA VAL A 154 0.48 18.91 19.39
C VAL A 154 0.61 18.23 20.76
N PRO A 155 0.23 16.99 20.92
CA PRO A 155 -0.11 15.93 19.97
C PRO A 155 -1.63 15.82 19.66
N MET A 156 -1.98 14.96 18.71
CA MET A 156 -3.39 14.67 18.39
C MET A 156 -4.08 13.93 19.54
N GLN A 157 -5.36 14.25 19.72
CA GLN A 157 -6.28 13.60 20.66
C GLN A 157 -7.32 12.78 19.89
N LEU A 158 -8.05 11.95 20.62
CA LEU A 158 -9.12 11.12 20.08
C LEU A 158 -10.03 11.89 19.13
N ASN A 159 -10.33 11.29 17.99
CA ASN A 159 -11.17 11.81 16.90
C ASN A 159 -10.64 13.06 16.18
N GLN A 160 -9.44 13.52 16.46
CA GLN A 160 -8.84 14.60 15.69
C GLN A 160 -8.36 14.11 14.34
N ILE A 161 -8.53 14.95 13.32
CA ILE A 161 -8.06 14.72 11.94
C ILE A 161 -6.93 15.71 11.65
N ALA A 162 -5.85 15.23 11.06
CA ALA A 162 -4.72 16.09 10.70
C ALA A 162 -4.04 15.61 9.40
N ARG A 163 -3.42 16.56 8.70
CA ARG A 163 -2.44 16.24 7.68
C ARG A 163 -1.07 16.11 8.31
N VAL A 164 -0.45 14.96 8.11
CA VAL A 164 0.82 14.60 8.73
C VAL A 164 1.85 14.22 7.69
N VAL A 165 3.12 14.40 8.04
CA VAL A 165 4.27 13.88 7.29
C VAL A 165 4.76 12.62 8.01
N LEU A 166 4.96 11.57 7.26
CA LEU A 166 5.27 10.23 7.75
C LEU A 166 6.54 9.70 7.10
N THR A 167 7.35 8.99 7.88
CA THR A 167 8.48 8.21 7.37
C THR A 167 8.31 6.74 7.73
N SER A 168 8.26 5.89 6.72
CA SER A 168 8.18 4.43 6.87
C SER A 168 9.56 3.78 6.84
N SER A 169 9.71 2.68 7.58
CA SER A 169 10.93 1.85 7.55
C SER A 169 11.07 1.03 6.26
N LYS A 170 9.97 0.85 5.52
CA LYS A 170 9.92 0.17 4.22
C LYS A 170 9.31 1.07 3.17
N GLU A 171 9.58 0.77 1.91
CA GLU A 171 8.90 1.39 0.78
C GLU A 171 7.43 1.02 0.75
N LEU A 172 6.60 2.01 0.48
CA LEU A 172 5.15 1.90 0.33
C LEU A 172 4.77 2.29 -1.10
N PHE A 173 3.60 1.87 -1.53
CA PHE A 173 3.08 2.09 -2.88
C PHE A 173 1.80 2.92 -2.78
N PHE A 174 1.76 4.06 -3.46
CA PHE A 174 0.62 4.97 -3.43
C PHE A 174 0.45 5.70 -4.76
N ASP A 175 -0.82 5.93 -5.12
CA ASP A 175 -1.23 6.67 -6.33
C ASP A 175 -1.51 8.12 -6.01
#